data_d4f22ddc5f013de20bf2a2a590004836
#
_entry.id   d4f22ddc5f013de20bf2a2a590004836
#
_cell.length_a   1.000
_cell.length_b   1.000
_cell.length_c   1.000
_cell.angle_alpha   90.00
_cell.angle_beta   90.00
_cell.angle_gamma   90.00
#
_symmetry.space_group_name_H-M   'P 1'
#
loop_
_entity.id
_entity.type
_entity.pdbx_description
1 polymer ?
#
loop_
_entity_poly.entity_id
_entity_poly.type
_entity_poly.pdbx_seq_one_letter_code
_entity_poly.pdbx_strand_id
1 'polypeptide(L)'
;EMLRSLVGSEMCIRDRYYIWAEKVGVGKQISNLYIARMKNGYTLDTVQVLLTTPDYDWERYGFWVNEGPAVLKRNGKVFVTFSASDTGIHYCVGLLTADESSDLLDPRSWEKDRYPVLCSDETAGVYGPGHNSFTVDENGDDIMVYHARTETEIVGNPLYNPNRHAMLMRFGWKDGRPVFSYN
;
A
#
# COMPACT_ATOMS: atom_id res chain seq x y z
N GLU A 1 -7.06 7.94 -13.42
CA GLU A 1 -6.10 7.34 -12.46
C GLU A 1 -6.72 6.30 -11.51
N MET A 2 -8.02 6.04 -11.59
CA MET A 2 -8.70 5.02 -10.77
C MET A 2 -8.55 3.56 -11.26
N LEU A 3 -7.82 3.30 -12.32
CA LEU A 3 -7.77 1.98 -12.97
C LEU A 3 -6.59 1.09 -12.55
N ARG A 4 -5.70 1.55 -11.66
CA ARG A 4 -4.46 0.81 -11.32
C ARG A 4 -4.52 -0.07 -10.07
N SER A 5 -5.63 -0.08 -9.34
CA SER A 5 -5.84 -0.98 -8.20
C SER A 5 -6.66 -2.24 -8.54
N LEU A 6 -7.01 -2.42 -9.81
CA LEU A 6 -7.68 -3.63 -10.27
C LEU A 6 -6.64 -4.70 -10.59
N VAL A 7 -6.06 -5.30 -9.56
CA VAL A 7 -5.25 -6.51 -9.75
C VAL A 7 -6.21 -7.70 -9.84
N GLY A 8 -6.75 -7.90 -11.04
CA GLY A 8 -7.38 -9.14 -11.41
C GLY A 8 -6.38 -10.03 -12.11
N SER A 9 -5.82 -11.04 -11.47
CA SER A 9 -5.23 -12.14 -12.21
C SER A 9 -6.35 -12.93 -12.89
N GLU A 10 -6.20 -13.22 -14.17
CA GLU A 10 -7.22 -13.85 -15.02
C GLU A 10 -7.61 -15.28 -14.64
N MET A 11 -7.18 -15.81 -13.50
CA MET A 11 -7.42 -17.20 -13.13
C MET A 11 -8.48 -17.44 -12.06
N CYS A 12 -9.16 -16.40 -11.56
CA CYS A 12 -10.37 -16.56 -10.76
C CYS A 12 -11.47 -15.66 -11.29
N ILE A 13 -12.24 -16.16 -12.23
CA ILE A 13 -13.42 -15.49 -12.84
C ILE A 13 -14.51 -15.20 -11.78
N ARG A 14 -14.36 -15.62 -10.53
CA ARG A 14 -15.43 -15.56 -9.55
C ARG A 14 -15.32 -14.41 -8.54
N ASP A 15 -14.13 -13.97 -8.15
CA ASP A 15 -14.04 -12.96 -7.10
C ASP A 15 -13.02 -11.88 -7.45
N ARG A 16 -13.52 -10.77 -7.98
CA ARG A 16 -12.76 -9.53 -8.14
C ARG A 16 -13.03 -8.63 -6.94
N TYR A 17 -11.98 -8.06 -6.38
CA TYR A 17 -12.08 -7.11 -5.28
C TYR A 17 -11.54 -5.76 -5.70
N TYR A 18 -12.15 -4.72 -5.16
CA TYR A 18 -11.66 -3.35 -5.25
C TYR A 18 -11.22 -2.89 -3.87
N ILE A 19 -10.00 -2.38 -3.76
CA ILE A 19 -9.44 -1.84 -2.53
C ILE A 19 -9.13 -0.37 -2.80
N TRP A 20 -9.58 0.51 -1.90
CA TRP A 20 -9.39 1.96 -2.06
C TRP A 20 -9.21 2.65 -0.72
N ALA A 21 -8.67 3.88 -0.77
CA ALA A 21 -8.57 4.76 0.38
C ALA A 21 -9.74 5.75 0.37
N GLU A 22 -10.34 5.98 1.54
CA GLU A 22 -11.40 6.96 1.72
C GLU A 22 -11.19 7.76 2.99
N LYS A 23 -11.31 9.08 2.90
CA LYS A 23 -11.26 9.98 4.04
C LYS A 23 -12.60 10.03 4.75
N VAL A 24 -12.58 9.79 6.06
CA VAL A 24 -13.76 9.73 6.92
C VAL A 24 -13.63 10.64 8.14
N GLY A 25 -14.71 10.76 8.90
CA GLY A 25 -14.77 11.57 10.11
C GLY A 25 -15.08 13.04 9.85
N VAL A 26 -15.16 13.81 10.92
CA VAL A 26 -15.42 15.25 10.87
C VAL A 26 -14.21 15.94 10.22
N GLY A 27 -14.46 16.73 9.18
CA GLY A 27 -13.39 17.37 8.40
C GLY A 27 -12.54 16.41 7.57
N LYS A 28 -12.97 15.14 7.41
CA LYS A 28 -12.26 14.10 6.64
C LYS A 28 -10.79 13.95 7.05
N GLN A 29 -10.56 13.79 8.34
CA GLN A 29 -9.22 13.82 8.94
C GLN A 29 -8.52 12.46 8.96
N ILE A 30 -9.27 11.36 8.83
CA ILE A 30 -8.74 10.00 8.85
C ILE A 30 -8.92 9.38 7.46
N SER A 31 -7.86 8.82 6.91
CA SER A 31 -7.91 8.04 5.67
C SER A 31 -7.79 6.55 6.01
N ASN A 32 -8.82 5.79 5.65
CA ASN A 32 -8.90 4.34 5.87
C ASN A 32 -8.86 3.60 4.53
N LEU A 33 -8.47 2.32 4.57
CA LEU A 33 -8.66 1.43 3.43
C LEU A 33 -9.96 0.64 3.58
N TYR A 34 -10.65 0.52 2.47
CA TYR A 34 -11.85 -0.30 2.32
C TYR A 34 -11.66 -1.34 1.23
N ILE A 35 -12.41 -2.43 1.33
CA ILE A 35 -12.50 -3.49 0.34
C ILE A 35 -13.95 -3.79 0.03
N ALA A 36 -14.25 -4.12 -1.22
CA ALA A 36 -15.55 -4.65 -1.65
C ALA A 36 -15.35 -5.63 -2.80
N ARG A 37 -16.27 -6.61 -2.91
CA ARG A 37 -16.32 -7.49 -4.08
C ARG A 37 -16.95 -6.75 -5.25
N MET A 38 -16.46 -7.03 -6.44
CA MET A 38 -16.96 -6.45 -7.68
C MET A 38 -17.86 -7.44 -8.42
N LYS A 39 -18.98 -6.94 -8.90
CA LYS A 39 -19.87 -7.67 -9.80
C LYS A 39 -19.30 -7.75 -11.22
N ASN A 40 -18.66 -6.69 -11.66
CA ASN A 40 -18.00 -6.53 -12.97
C ASN A 40 -16.87 -5.50 -12.85
N GLY A 41 -16.30 -5.05 -13.95
CA GLY A 41 -15.13 -4.14 -13.95
C GLY A 41 -15.41 -2.72 -13.42
N TYR A 42 -16.65 -2.35 -13.14
CA TYR A 42 -17.03 -0.98 -12.77
C TYR A 42 -18.19 -0.90 -11.74
N THR A 43 -18.66 -2.03 -11.20
CA THR A 43 -19.78 -2.06 -10.26
C THR A 43 -19.44 -2.94 -9.06
N LEU A 44 -19.63 -2.42 -7.86
CA LEU A 44 -19.51 -3.20 -6.62
C LEU A 44 -20.69 -4.17 -6.49
N ASP A 45 -20.44 -5.36 -5.96
CA ASP A 45 -21.40 -6.41 -5.65
C ASP A 45 -21.81 -6.41 -4.16
N THR A 46 -20.92 -5.94 -3.31
CA THR A 46 -21.11 -5.89 -1.86
C THR A 46 -21.02 -4.45 -1.34
N VAL A 47 -21.48 -4.23 -0.12
CA VAL A 47 -21.14 -3.04 0.65
C VAL A 47 -19.66 -3.04 0.95
N GLN A 48 -19.10 -1.85 1.17
CA GLN A 48 -17.71 -1.70 1.57
C GLN A 48 -17.47 -2.26 2.98
N VAL A 49 -16.32 -2.88 3.15
CA VAL A 49 -15.82 -3.37 4.43
C VAL A 49 -14.56 -2.60 4.79
N LEU A 50 -14.46 -2.14 6.04
CA LEU A 50 -13.25 -1.50 6.56
C LEU A 50 -12.12 -2.54 6.60
N LEU A 51 -11.08 -2.33 5.80
CA LEU A 51 -9.92 -3.22 5.74
C LEU A 51 -8.87 -2.86 6.80
N THR A 52 -8.53 -1.57 6.90
CA THR A 52 -7.63 -1.05 7.92
C THR A 52 -7.84 0.44 8.17
N THR A 53 -7.50 0.88 9.36
CA THR A 53 -7.46 2.27 9.80
C THR A 53 -6.08 2.56 10.41
N PRO A 54 -5.63 3.81 10.51
CA PRO A 54 -4.37 4.15 11.19
C PRO A 54 -4.42 3.80 12.69
N ASP A 55 -3.87 2.64 13.07
CA ASP A 55 -3.90 2.10 14.44
C ASP A 55 -2.59 2.32 15.19
N TYR A 56 -1.46 2.27 14.47
CA TYR A 56 -0.12 2.39 15.05
C TYR A 56 0.40 3.82 14.98
N ASP A 57 1.30 4.19 15.86
CA ASP A 57 1.87 5.54 15.93
C ASP A 57 2.57 5.95 14.62
N TRP A 58 3.25 5.00 13.96
CA TRP A 58 3.91 5.23 12.68
C TRP A 58 2.94 5.52 11.51
N GLU A 59 1.64 5.29 11.69
CA GLU A 59 0.60 5.60 10.70
C GLU A 59 -0.03 6.99 10.91
N ARG A 60 0.37 7.69 11.98
CA ARG A 60 -0.30 8.90 12.47
C ARG A 60 0.58 10.13 12.50
N TYR A 61 1.76 10.06 11.92
CA TYR A 61 2.67 11.20 11.91
C TYR A 61 2.12 12.30 10.99
N GLY A 62 1.87 13.48 11.54
CA GLY A 62 1.24 14.61 10.85
C GLY A 62 -0.22 14.39 10.51
N PHE A 63 -0.54 13.35 9.75
CA PHE A 63 -1.90 12.95 9.38
C PHE A 63 -2.15 11.47 9.65
N TRP A 64 -3.39 11.14 9.98
CA TRP A 64 -3.83 9.77 10.21
C TRP A 64 -4.24 9.14 8.88
N VAL A 65 -3.32 8.48 8.22
CA VAL A 65 -3.49 8.05 6.83
C VAL A 65 -3.10 6.59 6.66
N ASN A 66 -4.01 5.83 6.04
CA ASN A 66 -3.71 4.64 5.25
C ASN A 66 -4.22 4.91 3.83
N GLU A 67 -3.36 4.85 2.82
CA GLU A 67 -3.69 5.16 1.43
C GLU A 67 -2.85 4.38 0.41
N GLY A 68 -3.11 4.58 -0.88
CA GLY A 68 -2.31 4.03 -1.97
C GLY A 68 -2.14 2.50 -1.92
N PRO A 69 -3.24 1.70 -1.78
CA PRO A 69 -3.11 0.25 -1.70
C PRO A 69 -2.58 -0.34 -3.00
N ALA A 70 -1.63 -1.27 -2.89
CA ALA A 70 -1.15 -2.07 -4.00
C ALA A 70 -1.09 -3.56 -3.60
N VAL A 71 -1.45 -4.45 -4.52
CA VAL A 71 -1.66 -5.86 -4.22
C VAL A 71 -0.59 -6.73 -4.87
N LEU A 72 -0.07 -7.68 -4.09
CA LEU A 72 0.73 -8.81 -4.55
C LEU A 72 0.03 -10.12 -4.20
N LYS A 73 0.22 -11.14 -5.02
CA LYS A 73 -0.25 -12.51 -4.75
C LYS A 73 0.91 -13.48 -4.98
N ARG A 74 1.15 -14.35 -4.01
CA ARG A 74 2.16 -15.40 -4.13
C ARG A 74 1.88 -16.54 -3.15
N ASN A 75 2.04 -17.77 -3.60
CA ASN A 75 1.97 -18.99 -2.78
C ASN A 75 0.69 -19.08 -1.94
N GLY A 76 -0.47 -18.74 -2.51
CA GLY A 76 -1.77 -18.80 -1.83
C GLY A 76 -1.99 -17.69 -0.80
N LYS A 77 -1.14 -16.67 -0.78
CA LYS A 77 -1.30 -15.47 0.04
C LYS A 77 -1.61 -14.24 -0.81
N VAL A 78 -2.39 -13.34 -0.23
CA VAL A 78 -2.64 -11.99 -0.73
C VAL A 78 -1.95 -11.01 0.20
N PHE A 79 -1.16 -10.11 -0.37
CA PHE A 79 -0.48 -9.04 0.32
C PHE A 79 -1.01 -7.71 -0.20
N VAL A 80 -1.34 -6.79 0.71
CA VAL A 80 -1.72 -5.42 0.37
C VAL A 80 -0.74 -4.48 1.05
N THR A 81 0.13 -3.85 0.25
CA THR A 81 0.91 -2.72 0.75
C THR A 81 0.05 -1.48 0.77
N PHE A 82 0.30 -0.60 1.73
CA PHE A 82 -0.35 0.70 1.83
C PHE A 82 0.62 1.73 2.38
N SER A 83 0.35 2.99 2.10
CA SER A 83 1.18 4.09 2.61
C SER A 83 0.52 4.74 3.81
N ALA A 84 1.33 5.25 4.72
CA ALA A 84 0.86 5.81 5.98
C ALA A 84 1.59 7.10 6.37
N SER A 85 0.96 7.87 7.25
CA SER A 85 1.43 9.16 7.75
C SER A 85 1.29 10.31 6.75
N ASP A 86 1.91 11.46 7.03
CA ASP A 86 1.98 12.57 6.10
C ASP A 86 2.99 12.32 4.98
N THR A 87 2.99 13.14 3.96
CA THR A 87 3.89 13.03 2.81
C THR A 87 5.30 13.58 3.07
N GLY A 88 5.67 13.69 4.34
CA GLY A 88 7.01 14.08 4.82
C GLY A 88 7.99 12.91 4.87
N ILE A 89 9.04 13.08 5.69
CA ILE A 89 10.07 12.06 5.88
C ILE A 89 9.57 10.83 6.67
N HIS A 90 8.41 10.92 7.30
CA HIS A 90 7.77 9.83 8.05
C HIS A 90 6.79 9.00 7.20
N TYR A 91 6.58 9.40 5.94
CA TYR A 91 5.79 8.59 5.01
C TYR A 91 6.46 7.23 4.84
N CYS A 92 5.67 6.16 4.90
CA CYS A 92 6.20 4.80 4.93
C CYS A 92 5.18 3.81 4.37
N VAL A 93 5.61 2.57 4.19
CA VAL A 93 4.78 1.49 3.64
C VAL A 93 4.47 0.46 4.72
N GLY A 94 3.19 0.19 4.93
CA GLY A 94 2.70 -0.93 5.73
C GLY A 94 2.29 -2.12 4.89
N LEU A 95 1.99 -3.25 5.55
CA LEU A 95 1.61 -4.49 4.90
C LEU A 95 0.43 -5.15 5.61
N LEU A 96 -0.55 -5.59 4.83
CA LEU A 96 -1.61 -6.51 5.24
C LEU A 96 -1.39 -7.84 4.52
N THR A 97 -1.69 -8.94 5.20
CA THR A 97 -1.57 -10.30 4.65
C THR A 97 -2.84 -11.10 4.94
N ALA A 98 -3.33 -11.84 3.96
CA ALA A 98 -4.41 -12.81 4.12
C ALA A 98 -4.13 -14.09 3.33
N ASP A 99 -4.79 -15.18 3.69
CA ASP A 99 -4.86 -16.37 2.85
C ASP A 99 -5.79 -16.11 1.67
N GLU A 100 -5.36 -16.45 0.46
CA GLU A 100 -6.17 -16.29 -0.75
C GLU A 100 -7.48 -17.09 -0.71
N SER A 101 -7.50 -18.19 0.04
CA SER A 101 -8.66 -19.05 0.23
C SER A 101 -9.61 -18.57 1.34
N SER A 102 -9.23 -17.57 2.12
CA SER A 102 -10.09 -17.01 3.17
C SER A 102 -11.16 -16.08 2.61
N ASP A 103 -12.16 -15.74 3.44
CA ASP A 103 -13.11 -14.67 3.09
C ASP A 103 -12.40 -13.31 3.22
N LEU A 104 -12.00 -12.74 2.09
CA LEU A 104 -11.30 -11.45 2.06
C LEU A 104 -12.19 -10.25 2.47
N LEU A 105 -13.50 -10.45 2.59
CA LEU A 105 -14.44 -9.45 3.14
C LEU A 105 -14.60 -9.57 4.66
N ASP A 106 -14.03 -10.60 5.28
CA ASP A 106 -13.93 -10.67 6.74
C ASP A 106 -12.64 -9.96 7.21
N PRO A 107 -12.73 -8.85 7.95
CA PRO A 107 -11.52 -8.16 8.46
C PRO A 107 -10.61 -9.07 9.29
N ARG A 108 -11.13 -10.11 9.92
CA ARG A 108 -10.36 -11.08 10.71
C ARG A 108 -9.48 -12.01 9.86
N SER A 109 -9.71 -12.07 8.55
CA SER A 109 -8.85 -12.77 7.60
C SER A 109 -7.52 -12.07 7.34
N TRP A 110 -7.42 -10.80 7.73
CA TRP A 110 -6.27 -9.96 7.46
C TRP A 110 -5.41 -9.75 8.70
N GLU A 111 -4.13 -9.95 8.56
CA GLU A 111 -3.10 -9.61 9.53
C GLU A 111 -2.36 -8.36 9.08
N LYS A 112 -2.31 -7.35 9.95
CA LYS A 112 -1.57 -6.10 9.73
C LYS A 112 -0.22 -6.20 10.41
N ASP A 113 0.85 -5.91 9.69
CA ASP A 113 2.19 -5.87 10.26
C ASP A 113 2.30 -4.76 11.30
N ARG A 114 2.91 -5.11 12.44
CA ARG A 114 3.11 -4.17 13.56
C ARG A 114 4.03 -3.01 13.22
N TYR A 115 4.97 -3.22 12.31
CA TYR A 115 5.96 -2.24 11.89
C TYR A 115 5.88 -2.00 10.39
N PRO A 116 6.27 -0.80 9.91
CA PRO A 116 6.32 -0.56 8.48
C PRO A 116 7.31 -1.51 7.80
N VAL A 117 7.01 -1.94 6.59
CA VAL A 117 7.87 -2.82 5.78
C VAL A 117 8.87 -2.05 4.92
N LEU A 118 8.65 -0.74 4.75
CA LEU A 118 9.60 0.17 4.10
C LEU A 118 9.43 1.57 4.71
N CYS A 119 10.52 2.18 5.13
CA CYS A 119 10.54 3.52 5.69
C CYS A 119 11.81 4.26 5.25
N SER A 120 11.98 5.50 5.69
CA SER A 120 13.19 6.29 5.41
C SER A 120 14.45 5.56 5.85
N ASP A 121 15.51 5.70 5.08
CA ASP A 121 16.83 5.17 5.37
C ASP A 121 17.90 6.23 5.04
N GLU A 122 18.59 6.72 6.06
CA GLU A 122 19.62 7.74 5.93
C GLU A 122 20.84 7.22 5.16
N THR A 123 21.16 5.94 5.30
CA THR A 123 22.33 5.33 4.63
C THR A 123 22.07 5.23 3.12
N ALA A 124 20.84 4.93 2.74
CA ALA A 124 20.43 4.90 1.34
C ALA A 124 20.12 6.31 0.78
N GLY A 125 20.01 7.33 1.63
CA GLY A 125 19.60 8.68 1.23
C GLY A 125 18.16 8.74 0.70
N VAL A 126 17.28 7.90 1.24
CA VAL A 126 15.88 7.77 0.80
C VAL A 126 14.96 8.14 1.94
N TYR A 127 14.05 9.08 1.71
CA TYR A 127 13.15 9.59 2.74
C TYR A 127 11.69 9.57 2.30
N GLY A 128 10.81 9.18 3.20
CA GLY A 128 9.37 9.15 2.97
C GLY A 128 8.94 8.29 1.77
N PRO A 129 9.35 7.00 1.69
CA PRO A 129 8.95 6.11 0.61
C PRO A 129 7.48 5.74 0.70
N GLY A 130 6.80 5.65 -0.44
CA GLY A 130 5.42 5.16 -0.44
C GLY A 130 4.69 5.31 -1.77
N HIS A 131 3.37 5.14 -1.70
CA HIS A 131 2.42 5.18 -2.82
C HIS A 131 2.88 4.31 -3.99
N ASN A 132 3.19 3.06 -3.65
CA ASN A 132 3.85 2.14 -4.55
C ASN A 132 2.90 1.41 -5.49
N SER A 133 3.51 0.83 -6.51
CA SER A 133 2.92 -0.18 -7.40
C SER A 133 3.96 -1.27 -7.67
N PHE A 134 3.53 -2.38 -8.27
CA PHE A 134 4.39 -3.50 -8.56
C PHE A 134 4.41 -3.83 -10.05
N THR A 135 5.54 -4.30 -10.53
CA THR A 135 5.75 -4.83 -11.87
C THR A 135 6.86 -5.87 -11.84
N VAL A 136 7.21 -6.40 -12.99
CA VAL A 136 8.39 -7.25 -13.18
C VAL A 136 9.29 -6.62 -14.23
N ASP A 137 10.60 -6.85 -14.13
CA ASP A 137 11.55 -6.45 -15.16
C ASP A 137 11.60 -7.48 -16.30
N GLU A 138 12.48 -7.25 -17.29
CA GLU A 138 12.67 -8.12 -18.45
C GLU A 138 13.23 -9.50 -18.09
N ASN A 139 13.79 -9.67 -16.90
CA ASN A 139 14.30 -10.95 -16.39
C ASN A 139 13.25 -11.70 -15.55
N GLY A 140 12.11 -11.07 -15.29
CA GLY A 140 11.04 -11.60 -14.43
C GLY A 140 11.26 -11.34 -12.95
N ASP A 141 12.20 -10.46 -12.58
CA ASP A 141 12.41 -10.06 -11.19
C ASP A 141 11.33 -9.08 -10.73
N ASP A 142 10.87 -9.27 -9.50
CA ASP A 142 9.84 -8.42 -8.90
C ASP A 142 10.37 -7.01 -8.60
N ILE A 143 9.67 -6.00 -9.11
CA ILE A 143 10.00 -4.58 -8.97
C ILE A 143 8.88 -3.83 -8.25
N MET A 144 9.26 -3.07 -7.24
CA MET A 144 8.42 -2.05 -6.60
C MET A 144 8.75 -0.69 -7.20
N VAL A 145 7.74 -0.01 -7.72
CA VAL A 145 7.83 1.39 -8.16
C VAL A 145 7.17 2.25 -7.07
N TYR A 146 7.88 3.21 -6.54
CA TYR A 146 7.39 4.05 -5.46
C TYR A 146 7.92 5.48 -5.61
N HIS A 147 7.41 6.42 -4.83
CA HIS A 147 8.07 7.72 -4.72
C HIS A 147 8.80 7.86 -3.39
N ALA A 148 9.86 8.62 -3.40
CA ALA A 148 10.55 9.04 -2.19
C ALA A 148 11.28 10.36 -2.41
N ARG A 149 11.80 10.92 -1.32
CA ARG A 149 12.64 12.13 -1.28
C ARG A 149 14.11 11.77 -1.18
N THR A 150 14.95 12.65 -1.64
CA THR A 150 16.41 12.58 -1.49
C THR A 150 16.94 13.56 -0.43
N GLU A 151 16.05 14.38 0.14
CA GLU A 151 16.36 15.41 1.12
C GLU A 151 15.41 15.29 2.32
N THR A 152 15.92 15.60 3.51
CA THR A 152 15.14 15.60 4.75
C THR A 152 14.42 16.92 4.99
N GLU A 153 15.01 18.04 4.53
CA GLU A 153 14.45 19.36 4.68
C GLU A 153 13.36 19.60 3.61
N ILE A 154 12.16 19.89 4.07
CA ILE A 154 11.02 20.16 3.21
C ILE A 154 10.62 21.61 3.38
N VAL A 155 10.96 22.43 2.38
CA VAL A 155 10.54 23.84 2.35
C VAL A 155 9.10 23.94 1.87
N GLY A 156 8.25 24.58 2.68
CA GLY A 156 6.84 24.78 2.36
C GLY A 156 5.96 23.57 2.67
N ASN A 157 4.87 23.45 1.92
CA ASN A 157 3.94 22.33 2.10
C ASN A 157 4.51 21.03 1.46
N PRO A 158 4.67 19.95 2.23
CA PRO A 158 5.20 18.67 1.73
C PRO A 158 4.47 18.14 0.50
N LEU A 159 3.18 18.40 0.38
CA LEU A 159 2.37 17.92 -0.74
C LEU A 159 2.78 18.54 -2.08
N TYR A 160 3.25 19.78 -2.06
CA TYR A 160 3.63 20.55 -3.25
C TYR A 160 5.14 20.67 -3.46
N ASN A 161 5.93 20.14 -2.53
CA ASN A 161 7.38 20.15 -2.65
C ASN A 161 7.82 19.18 -3.77
N PRO A 162 8.62 19.64 -4.77
CA PRO A 162 8.95 18.84 -5.95
C PRO A 162 9.95 17.70 -5.69
N ASN A 163 10.64 17.69 -4.55
CA ASN A 163 11.55 16.60 -4.17
C ASN A 163 10.74 15.37 -3.75
N ARG A 164 10.11 14.72 -4.74
CA ARG A 164 9.37 13.45 -4.64
C ARG A 164 9.59 12.71 -5.94
N HIS A 165 10.66 11.94 -5.98
CA HIS A 165 11.12 11.27 -7.19
C HIS A 165 10.51 9.88 -7.32
N ALA A 166 10.24 9.45 -8.55
CA ALA A 166 9.92 8.05 -8.83
C ALA A 166 11.20 7.22 -8.67
N MET A 167 11.09 6.17 -7.87
CA MET A 167 12.17 5.25 -7.58
C MET A 167 11.76 3.81 -7.89
N LEU A 168 12.74 2.98 -8.15
CA LEU A 168 12.59 1.55 -8.42
C LEU A 168 13.37 0.77 -7.37
N MET A 169 12.78 -0.31 -6.88
CA MET A 169 13.43 -1.26 -5.99
C MET A 169 13.15 -2.67 -6.49
N ARG A 170 14.21 -3.45 -6.76
CA ARG A 170 14.08 -4.89 -6.89
C ARG A 170 13.89 -5.46 -5.50
N PHE A 171 12.90 -6.32 -5.31
CA PHE A 171 12.64 -6.92 -4.00
C PHE A 171 12.60 -8.46 -4.09
N GLY A 172 12.85 -9.09 -2.96
CA GLY A 172 12.87 -10.54 -2.84
C GLY A 172 11.74 -11.10 -2.00
N TRP A 173 11.82 -12.40 -1.75
CA TRP A 173 10.87 -13.15 -0.94
C TRP A 173 11.61 -13.98 0.09
N LYS A 174 11.15 -13.92 1.33
CA LYS A 174 11.66 -14.75 2.43
C LYS A 174 10.47 -15.34 3.18
N ASP A 175 10.50 -16.64 3.41
CA ASP A 175 9.44 -17.40 4.10
C ASP A 175 8.03 -17.11 3.51
N GLY A 176 7.97 -16.93 2.17
CA GLY A 176 6.73 -16.67 1.44
C GLY A 176 6.21 -15.23 1.56
N ARG A 177 6.95 -14.31 2.17
CA ARG A 177 6.59 -12.89 2.33
C ARG A 177 7.50 -11.98 1.49
N PRO A 178 6.99 -10.85 0.96
CA PRO A 178 7.84 -9.89 0.27
C PRO A 178 8.81 -9.21 1.25
N VAL A 179 10.03 -8.98 0.83
CA VAL A 179 11.07 -8.28 1.60
C VAL A 179 11.56 -7.09 0.80
N PHE A 180 11.28 -5.92 1.31
CA PHE A 180 11.71 -4.65 0.75
C PHE A 180 12.95 -4.14 1.50
N SER A 181 14.04 -3.91 0.79
CA SER A 181 15.29 -3.41 1.38
C SER A 181 16.06 -2.53 0.41
N TYR A 182 16.65 -1.48 0.92
CA TYR A 182 17.61 -0.70 0.16
C TYR A 182 18.94 -1.49 0.09
N ASN A 183 19.48 -1.63 -1.11
CA ASN A 183 20.78 -2.27 -1.35
C ASN A 183 21.86 -1.22 -1.49
#